data_b4c76dd5c001255360077542fc0537e9
#
_entry.id   b4c76dd5c001255360077542fc0537e9
#
_cell.length_a   1.000
_cell.length_b   1.000
_cell.length_c   1.000
_cell.angle_alpha   90.00
_cell.angle_beta   90.00
_cell.angle_gamma   90.00
#
_symmetry.space_group_name_H-M   'P 1'
#
loop_
_entity.id
_entity.type
_entity.pdbx_description
1 polymer ?
#
loop_
_entity_poly.entity_id
_entity_poly.type
_entity_poly.pdbx_seq_one_letter_code
_entity_poly.pdbx_strand_id
1 'polypeptide(L)'
;MAINSSKVDEEQKEVLKSATIRRLFSYLKNYKRQVAVVLVVLAVTIAISTVNPLLLEYAIDVNIAQKDWRGLVALCVFMVVINLVYAAGVRLRMLLMARITNNILLEIRDGLYTHIQTLSFSFFDTRPAGKILARIIGDVNSLKDVLNDGVTKLIPNILTIIAILVIMMIKNIWLSLSAILVLPLIAVGMYFIQIVAHKRWQTFRKKSSNVTAYIHEDFSGIRIIKSFTAEQESQGEFDRLLLEHQNSFIHAVRLADGFSAVIEVTWGIGTFLLYFIGISVLGVDAVPIGTFTAFAMYLTMFWDPIQNLAGFYNKLITNLSAAERIFEILDTPAEVADKPGVTELPPIKGEVTFDHVSFAYSDDPDTLVLKDVSFTAAPGETIALVGPTGAGKTTIVNLISRFYNITSGTVRVDGHSLTDVSINSLRAQMGVMTQDNFLFSGTIRDNIAYGKLDATEEEIIAATKAVHAHDFIIELPDGYDTEISERGARLSNGQRQLLAFARTMVSDPRILILDEATSSIDTQTEIQVQQGIESLLKGRTSFIIAHRLSTIKNADRIFVIDHGKIFEQGTHDELMAKQGAYYQLYQAQFRRVS
;
A
#
# COMPACT_ATOMS: atom_id res chain seq x y z
N MET A 1 -4.75 14.41 -19.56
CA MET A 1 -5.70 13.60 -18.77
C MET A 1 -5.15 12.20 -18.75
N ALA A 2 -4.56 11.77 -17.65
CA ALA A 2 -4.14 10.38 -17.49
C ALA A 2 -5.39 9.52 -17.50
N ILE A 3 -5.55 8.69 -18.50
CA ILE A 3 -6.61 7.68 -18.56
C ILE A 3 -6.28 6.70 -17.43
N ASN A 4 -7.08 6.76 -16.39
CA ASN A 4 -6.99 5.90 -15.22
C ASN A 4 -7.20 4.44 -15.67
N SER A 5 -6.13 3.76 -16.10
CA SER A 5 -6.20 2.36 -16.53
C SER A 5 -6.28 1.46 -15.28
N SER A 6 -7.47 1.43 -14.67
CA SER A 6 -7.81 0.44 -13.64
C SER A 6 -7.77 -1.01 -14.18
N LYS A 7 -7.50 -1.18 -15.48
CA LYS A 7 -7.50 -2.49 -16.16
C LYS A 7 -6.18 -3.26 -16.12
N VAL A 8 -5.07 -2.63 -15.77
CA VAL A 8 -3.75 -3.31 -15.81
C VAL A 8 -3.56 -4.28 -14.62
N ASP A 9 -4.28 -4.10 -13.52
CA ASP A 9 -4.17 -4.96 -12.33
C ASP A 9 -5.07 -6.21 -12.35
N GLU A 10 -5.98 -6.38 -13.32
CA GLU A 10 -7.02 -7.43 -13.28
C GLU A 10 -6.71 -8.71 -14.07
N GLU A 11 -5.66 -8.76 -14.86
CA GLU A 11 -5.31 -9.94 -15.69
C GLU A 11 -4.12 -10.77 -15.21
N GLN A 12 -3.64 -10.61 -13.99
CA GLN A 12 -2.67 -11.56 -13.45
C GLN A 12 -3.36 -12.89 -13.12
N LYS A 13 -3.21 -13.86 -14.01
CA LYS A 13 -3.54 -15.27 -13.74
C LYS A 13 -2.96 -15.66 -12.39
N GLU A 14 -3.80 -16.21 -11.51
CA GLU A 14 -3.45 -16.84 -10.22
C GLU A 14 -2.49 -18.04 -10.43
N VAL A 15 -1.27 -17.79 -10.84
CA VAL A 15 -0.22 -18.79 -10.84
C VAL A 15 0.59 -18.60 -9.56
N LEU A 16 0.43 -19.55 -8.64
CA LEU A 16 1.26 -19.65 -7.43
C LEU A 16 2.75 -19.63 -7.81
N LYS A 17 3.37 -18.45 -7.74
CA LYS A 17 4.82 -18.32 -7.99
C LYS A 17 5.57 -18.83 -6.76
N SER A 18 6.13 -20.02 -6.86
CA SER A 18 6.94 -20.65 -5.80
C SER A 18 8.09 -19.74 -5.31
N ALA A 19 8.57 -18.86 -6.18
CA ALA A 19 9.59 -17.86 -5.86
C ALA A 19 9.12 -16.86 -4.79
N THR A 20 7.89 -16.36 -4.89
CA THR A 20 7.28 -15.42 -3.93
C THR A 20 7.15 -16.05 -2.55
N ILE A 21 6.67 -17.31 -2.50
CA ILE A 21 6.58 -18.08 -1.25
C ILE A 21 7.97 -18.24 -0.63
N ARG A 22 8.96 -18.68 -1.42
CA ARG A 22 10.32 -18.87 -0.95
C ARG A 22 10.94 -17.58 -0.42
N ARG A 23 10.72 -16.45 -1.11
CA ARG A 23 11.20 -15.13 -0.69
C ARG A 23 10.53 -14.70 0.63
N LEU A 24 9.20 -14.86 0.75
CA LEU A 24 8.48 -14.52 1.97
C LEU A 24 8.98 -15.34 3.17
N PHE A 25 9.08 -16.67 3.02
CA PHE A 25 9.57 -17.51 4.10
C PHE A 25 11.07 -17.36 4.37
N SER A 26 11.84 -16.76 3.45
CA SER A 26 13.27 -16.48 3.70
C SER A 26 13.50 -15.46 4.83
N TYR A 27 12.57 -14.57 5.11
CA TYR A 27 12.64 -13.65 6.25
C TYR A 27 12.69 -14.39 7.60
N LEU A 28 12.09 -15.58 7.70
CA LEU A 28 12.17 -16.41 8.91
C LEU A 28 13.62 -16.87 9.23
N LYS A 29 14.52 -16.90 8.23
CA LYS A 29 15.91 -17.28 8.44
C LYS A 29 16.64 -16.32 9.40
N ASN A 30 16.24 -15.04 9.45
CA ASN A 30 16.80 -14.06 10.38
C ASN A 30 16.46 -14.41 11.83
N TYR A 31 15.39 -15.18 12.06
CA TYR A 31 14.85 -15.57 13.36
C TYR A 31 15.02 -17.06 13.67
N LYS A 32 15.99 -17.75 13.03
CA LYS A 32 16.18 -19.22 13.09
C LYS A 32 16.20 -19.81 14.51
N ARG A 33 16.79 -19.11 15.50
CA ARG A 33 16.84 -19.58 16.89
C ARG A 33 15.43 -19.59 17.51
N GLN A 34 14.68 -18.51 17.32
CA GLN A 34 13.33 -18.39 17.86
C GLN A 34 12.36 -19.36 17.17
N VAL A 35 12.49 -19.52 15.85
CA VAL A 35 11.72 -20.50 15.07
C VAL A 35 12.05 -21.92 15.53
N ALA A 36 13.31 -22.25 15.84
CA ALA A 36 13.68 -23.56 16.39
C ALA A 36 12.99 -23.81 17.74
N VAL A 37 12.95 -22.81 18.65
CA VAL A 37 12.22 -22.93 19.92
C VAL A 37 10.72 -23.16 19.66
N VAL A 38 10.12 -22.43 18.72
CA VAL A 38 8.72 -22.60 18.34
C VAL A 38 8.47 -24.04 17.86
N LEU A 39 9.36 -24.59 17.02
CA LEU A 39 9.22 -25.98 16.51
C LEU A 39 9.38 -27.02 17.61
N VAL A 40 10.28 -26.82 18.58
CA VAL A 40 10.42 -27.71 19.75
C VAL A 40 9.16 -27.68 20.61
N VAL A 41 8.68 -26.49 20.95
CA VAL A 41 7.43 -26.32 21.73
C VAL A 41 6.25 -26.92 20.99
N LEU A 42 6.21 -26.79 19.66
CA LEU A 42 5.22 -27.41 18.80
C LEU A 42 5.25 -28.95 18.92
N ALA A 43 6.42 -29.56 18.78
CA ALA A 43 6.56 -31.01 18.89
C ALA A 43 6.09 -31.51 20.27
N VAL A 44 6.44 -30.82 21.34
CA VAL A 44 5.99 -31.14 22.72
C VAL A 44 4.47 -31.01 22.83
N THR A 45 3.88 -29.93 22.33
CA THR A 45 2.42 -29.74 22.41
C THR A 45 1.64 -30.78 21.59
N ILE A 46 2.14 -31.18 20.40
CA ILE A 46 1.55 -32.27 19.61
C ILE A 46 1.65 -33.60 20.35
N ALA A 47 2.82 -33.91 20.91
CA ALA A 47 2.99 -35.14 21.69
C ALA A 47 2.00 -35.20 22.87
N ILE A 48 1.84 -34.11 23.63
CA ILE A 48 0.88 -34.05 24.73
C ILE A 48 -0.55 -34.27 24.25
N SER A 49 -0.96 -33.56 23.16
CA SER A 49 -2.33 -33.67 22.66
C SER A 49 -2.66 -35.07 22.16
N THR A 50 -1.70 -35.75 21.51
CA THR A 50 -1.89 -37.09 20.97
C THR A 50 -1.78 -38.21 22.01
N VAL A 51 -1.14 -37.94 23.15
CA VAL A 51 -1.06 -38.89 24.29
C VAL A 51 -2.33 -38.88 25.15
N ASN A 52 -3.09 -37.79 25.20
CA ASN A 52 -4.30 -37.67 26.03
C ASN A 52 -5.33 -38.81 25.81
N PRO A 53 -5.67 -39.25 24.57
CA PRO A 53 -6.56 -40.39 24.36
C PRO A 53 -5.98 -41.69 24.91
N LEU A 54 -4.65 -41.89 24.85
CA LEU A 54 -3.99 -43.09 25.41
C LEU A 54 -4.03 -43.13 26.93
N LEU A 55 -3.92 -41.94 27.58
CA LEU A 55 -4.07 -41.86 29.03
C LEU A 55 -5.48 -42.19 29.46
N LEU A 56 -6.48 -41.76 28.70
CA LEU A 56 -7.88 -42.11 28.97
C LEU A 56 -8.14 -43.60 28.74
N GLU A 57 -7.59 -44.20 27.69
CA GLU A 57 -7.59 -45.64 27.43
C GLU A 57 -7.04 -46.36 28.67
N TYR A 58 -5.85 -45.99 29.15
CA TYR A 58 -5.25 -46.57 30.35
C TYR A 58 -6.10 -46.42 31.61
N ALA A 59 -6.72 -45.26 31.78
CA ALA A 59 -7.65 -45.02 32.89
C ALA A 59 -8.82 -46.04 32.90
N ILE A 60 -9.40 -46.29 31.71
CA ILE A 60 -10.57 -47.17 31.56
C ILE A 60 -10.17 -48.65 31.70
N ASP A 61 -9.19 -49.07 30.90
CA ASP A 61 -8.85 -50.50 30.77
C ASP A 61 -8.03 -51.06 31.91
N VAL A 62 -7.31 -50.18 32.66
CA VAL A 62 -6.48 -50.63 33.77
C VAL A 62 -7.03 -50.15 35.12
N ASN A 63 -7.06 -48.85 35.35
CA ASN A 63 -7.39 -48.32 36.68
C ASN A 63 -8.85 -48.61 37.08
N ILE A 64 -9.82 -48.38 36.18
CA ILE A 64 -11.24 -48.61 36.47
C ILE A 64 -11.52 -50.12 36.50
N ALA A 65 -11.01 -50.88 35.52
CA ALA A 65 -11.22 -52.32 35.47
C ALA A 65 -10.67 -53.05 36.69
N GLN A 66 -9.52 -52.64 37.23
CA GLN A 66 -8.90 -53.17 38.43
C GLN A 66 -9.39 -52.54 39.74
N LYS A 67 -10.29 -51.55 39.67
CA LYS A 67 -10.78 -50.76 40.79
C LYS A 67 -9.66 -50.07 41.60
N ASP A 68 -8.54 -49.74 40.90
CA ASP A 68 -7.42 -49.02 41.48
C ASP A 68 -7.74 -47.51 41.57
N TRP A 69 -8.36 -47.12 42.68
CA TRP A 69 -8.71 -45.75 42.97
C TRP A 69 -7.48 -44.82 43.09
N ARG A 70 -6.39 -45.29 43.67
CA ARG A 70 -5.17 -44.48 43.86
C ARG A 70 -4.47 -44.23 42.55
N GLY A 71 -4.36 -45.24 41.68
CA GLY A 71 -3.82 -45.09 40.34
C GLY A 71 -4.66 -44.13 39.49
N LEU A 72 -5.99 -44.22 39.56
CA LEU A 72 -6.89 -43.30 38.86
C LEU A 72 -6.68 -41.82 39.28
N VAL A 73 -6.61 -41.54 40.57
CA VAL A 73 -6.37 -40.18 41.08
C VAL A 73 -4.99 -39.67 40.63
N ALA A 74 -3.95 -40.51 40.74
CA ALA A 74 -2.61 -40.14 40.28
C ALA A 74 -2.59 -39.80 38.79
N LEU A 75 -3.28 -40.59 37.95
CA LEU A 75 -3.40 -40.38 36.52
C LEU A 75 -4.18 -39.06 36.20
N CYS A 76 -5.26 -38.80 36.93
CA CYS A 76 -6.01 -37.53 36.79
C CYS A 76 -5.14 -36.32 37.11
N VAL A 77 -4.37 -36.37 38.20
CA VAL A 77 -3.43 -35.28 38.57
C VAL A 77 -2.37 -35.12 37.47
N PHE A 78 -1.80 -36.24 36.96
CA PHE A 78 -0.84 -36.21 35.88
C PHE A 78 -1.45 -35.58 34.59
N MET A 79 -2.68 -35.95 34.22
CA MET A 79 -3.38 -35.36 33.07
C MET A 79 -3.59 -33.86 33.26
N VAL A 80 -3.94 -33.39 34.45
CA VAL A 80 -4.06 -31.95 34.74
C VAL A 80 -2.72 -31.25 34.53
N VAL A 81 -1.64 -31.77 35.09
CA VAL A 81 -0.31 -31.18 35.00
C VAL A 81 0.17 -31.11 33.57
N ILE A 82 0.04 -32.22 32.80
CA ILE A 82 0.48 -32.25 31.41
C ILE A 82 -0.33 -31.28 30.51
N ASN A 83 -1.63 -31.15 30.78
CA ASN A 83 -2.47 -30.18 30.07
C ASN A 83 -2.17 -28.72 30.45
N LEU A 84 -1.72 -28.44 31.67
CA LEU A 84 -1.19 -27.12 32.03
C LEU A 84 0.11 -26.81 31.27
N VAL A 85 1.01 -27.81 31.12
CA VAL A 85 2.22 -27.67 30.29
C VAL A 85 1.85 -27.45 28.82
N TYR A 86 0.86 -28.18 28.29
CA TYR A 86 0.31 -27.95 26.95
C TYR A 86 -0.18 -26.51 26.77
N ALA A 87 -1.01 -26.01 27.69
CA ALA A 87 -1.56 -24.65 27.62
C ALA A 87 -0.44 -23.58 27.67
N ALA A 88 0.55 -23.78 28.56
CA ALA A 88 1.71 -22.91 28.65
C ALA A 88 2.54 -22.93 27.36
N GLY A 89 2.73 -24.12 26.77
CA GLY A 89 3.43 -24.31 25.49
C GLY A 89 2.72 -23.61 24.34
N VAL A 90 1.40 -23.78 24.21
CA VAL A 90 0.59 -23.09 23.19
C VAL A 90 0.71 -21.58 23.33
N ARG A 91 0.59 -21.05 24.56
CA ARG A 91 0.75 -19.61 24.82
C ARG A 91 2.14 -19.11 24.43
N LEU A 92 3.20 -19.82 24.84
CA LEU A 92 4.58 -19.46 24.51
C LEU A 92 4.80 -19.43 23.00
N ARG A 93 4.34 -20.46 22.28
CA ARG A 93 4.41 -20.54 20.82
C ARG A 93 3.71 -19.35 20.14
N MET A 94 2.48 -19.02 20.57
CA MET A 94 1.71 -17.90 20.02
C MET A 94 2.42 -16.56 20.24
N LEU A 95 2.95 -16.33 21.43
CA LEU A 95 3.68 -15.09 21.74
C LEU A 95 4.97 -14.96 20.93
N LEU A 96 5.75 -16.04 20.81
CA LEU A 96 6.98 -16.04 20.01
C LEU A 96 6.68 -15.77 18.54
N MET A 97 5.69 -16.47 17.96
CA MET A 97 5.30 -16.26 16.57
C MET A 97 4.75 -14.86 16.31
N ALA A 98 3.94 -14.33 17.22
CA ALA A 98 3.44 -12.97 17.10
C ALA A 98 4.59 -11.93 17.06
N ARG A 99 5.62 -12.11 17.89
CA ARG A 99 6.82 -11.26 17.89
C ARG A 99 7.61 -11.39 16.60
N ILE A 100 7.91 -12.63 16.17
CA ILE A 100 8.66 -12.89 14.93
C ILE A 100 7.92 -12.26 13.74
N THR A 101 6.63 -12.57 13.58
CA THR A 101 5.82 -12.07 12.47
C THR A 101 5.76 -10.55 12.47
N ASN A 102 5.53 -9.92 13.62
CA ASN A 102 5.47 -8.45 13.70
C ASN A 102 6.81 -7.80 13.32
N ASN A 103 7.94 -8.37 13.76
CA ASN A 103 9.26 -7.86 13.39
C ASN A 103 9.52 -7.99 11.88
N ILE A 104 9.13 -9.11 11.27
CA ILE A 104 9.22 -9.29 9.81
C ILE A 104 8.36 -8.27 9.07
N LEU A 105 7.13 -8.01 9.55
CA LEU A 105 6.25 -7.00 8.95
C LEU A 105 6.81 -5.59 9.06
N LEU A 106 7.47 -5.27 10.18
CA LEU A 106 8.16 -3.99 10.35
C LEU A 106 9.32 -3.87 9.35
N GLU A 107 10.16 -4.92 9.22
CA GLU A 107 11.28 -4.96 8.27
C GLU A 107 10.79 -4.77 6.82
N ILE A 108 9.73 -5.48 6.42
CA ILE A 108 9.14 -5.35 5.08
C ILE A 108 8.56 -3.95 4.87
N ARG A 109 7.85 -3.39 5.86
CA ARG A 109 7.23 -2.07 5.75
C ARG A 109 8.28 -0.96 5.66
N ASP A 110 9.30 -1.02 6.49
CA ASP A 110 10.41 -0.08 6.49
C ASP A 110 11.17 -0.12 5.15
N GLY A 111 11.53 -1.34 4.70
CA GLY A 111 12.17 -1.53 3.40
C GLY A 111 11.31 -1.05 2.22
N LEU A 112 9.99 -1.31 2.25
CA LEU A 112 9.06 -0.85 1.22
C LEU A 112 8.94 0.68 1.23
N TYR A 113 8.77 1.29 2.39
CA TYR A 113 8.66 2.74 2.53
C TYR A 113 9.94 3.46 2.07
N THR A 114 11.09 2.98 2.52
CA THR A 114 12.39 3.53 2.12
C THR A 114 12.60 3.39 0.61
N HIS A 115 12.28 2.22 0.05
CA HIS A 115 12.43 1.98 -1.38
C HIS A 115 11.51 2.88 -2.22
N ILE A 116 10.23 3.03 -1.84
CA ILE A 116 9.28 3.90 -2.53
C ILE A 116 9.79 5.34 -2.60
N GLN A 117 10.47 5.85 -1.56
CA GLN A 117 11.05 7.20 -1.58
C GLN A 117 12.22 7.35 -2.56
N THR A 118 12.85 6.27 -3.00
CA THR A 118 13.91 6.31 -4.02
C THR A 118 13.37 6.24 -5.45
N LEU A 119 12.09 5.92 -5.62
CA LEU A 119 11.48 5.78 -6.94
C LEU A 119 11.26 7.14 -7.62
N SER A 120 11.29 7.12 -8.95
CA SER A 120 11.10 8.30 -9.81
C SER A 120 9.64 8.75 -9.85
N PHE A 121 9.39 9.97 -10.31
CA PHE A 121 8.04 10.51 -10.48
C PHE A 121 7.18 9.66 -11.42
N SER A 122 7.75 9.01 -12.43
CA SER A 122 7.04 8.08 -13.32
C SER A 122 6.26 6.99 -12.58
N PHE A 123 6.80 6.51 -11.47
CA PHE A 123 6.12 5.54 -10.61
C PHE A 123 4.86 6.14 -9.94
N PHE A 124 4.94 7.40 -9.49
CA PHE A 124 3.83 8.07 -8.79
C PHE A 124 2.76 8.57 -9.75
N ASP A 125 3.12 8.99 -10.97
CA ASP A 125 2.18 9.46 -11.99
C ASP A 125 1.25 8.35 -12.48
N THR A 126 1.77 7.12 -12.55
CA THR A 126 1.01 5.96 -13.00
C THR A 126 0.20 5.30 -11.89
N ARG A 127 0.46 5.65 -10.61
CA ARG A 127 -0.15 5.00 -9.44
C ARG A 127 -0.74 6.02 -8.46
N PRO A 128 -2.07 6.05 -8.26
CA PRO A 128 -2.69 6.92 -7.26
C PRO A 128 -2.13 6.67 -5.86
N ALA A 129 -1.90 7.73 -5.08
CA ALA A 129 -1.36 7.66 -3.72
C ALA A 129 -2.13 6.68 -2.80
N GLY A 130 -3.46 6.59 -2.97
CA GLY A 130 -4.29 5.62 -2.24
C GLY A 130 -3.93 4.16 -2.53
N LYS A 131 -3.53 3.83 -3.77
CA LYS A 131 -3.05 2.47 -4.11
C LYS A 131 -1.72 2.19 -3.41
N ILE A 132 -0.79 3.13 -3.40
CA ILE A 132 0.51 2.99 -2.73
C ILE A 132 0.29 2.78 -1.22
N LEU A 133 -0.56 3.59 -0.60
CA LEU A 133 -0.92 3.47 0.81
C LEU A 133 -1.54 2.10 1.13
N ALA A 134 -2.44 1.61 0.27
CA ALA A 134 -3.04 0.28 0.41
C ALA A 134 -1.98 -0.84 0.37
N ARG A 135 -0.88 -0.69 -0.41
CA ARG A 135 0.24 -1.65 -0.42
C ARG A 135 1.04 -1.63 0.89
N ILE A 136 1.40 -0.43 1.37
CA ILE A 136 2.21 -0.27 2.59
C ILE A 136 1.46 -0.76 3.84
N ILE A 137 0.15 -0.51 3.93
CA ILE A 137 -0.65 -0.86 5.12
C ILE A 137 -1.39 -2.17 4.90
N GLY A 138 -2.24 -2.25 3.88
CA GLY A 138 -3.16 -3.37 3.67
C GLY A 138 -2.45 -4.66 3.26
N ASP A 139 -1.68 -4.62 2.18
CA ASP A 139 -1.00 -5.80 1.64
C ASP A 139 0.05 -6.34 2.61
N VAL A 140 0.82 -5.46 3.28
CA VAL A 140 1.79 -5.90 4.32
C VAL A 140 1.06 -6.59 5.48
N ASN A 141 -0.08 -6.08 5.94
CA ASN A 141 -0.86 -6.73 6.99
C ASN A 141 -1.38 -8.11 6.55
N SER A 142 -1.72 -8.30 5.28
CA SER A 142 -2.16 -9.59 4.74
C SER A 142 -1.07 -10.67 4.81
N LEU A 143 0.21 -10.28 4.77
CA LEU A 143 1.34 -11.22 4.95
C LEU A 143 1.39 -11.82 6.34
N LYS A 144 0.86 -11.11 7.35
CA LYS A 144 0.79 -11.61 8.74
C LYS A 144 0.11 -12.97 8.82
N ASP A 145 -1.02 -13.11 8.12
CA ASP A 145 -1.81 -14.34 8.17
C ASP A 145 -1.05 -15.51 7.54
N VAL A 146 -0.34 -15.30 6.43
CA VAL A 146 0.45 -16.34 5.77
C VAL A 146 1.62 -16.78 6.64
N LEU A 147 2.39 -15.84 7.18
CA LEU A 147 3.55 -16.14 8.01
C LEU A 147 3.16 -16.81 9.33
N ASN A 148 2.12 -16.27 9.99
CA ASN A 148 1.66 -16.79 11.26
C ASN A 148 0.98 -18.15 11.08
N ASP A 149 -0.04 -18.24 10.22
CA ASP A 149 -0.83 -19.46 10.05
C ASP A 149 -0.01 -20.60 9.40
N GLY A 150 0.98 -20.27 8.57
CA GLY A 150 1.90 -21.26 7.99
C GLY A 150 2.67 -22.05 9.07
N VAL A 151 3.20 -21.36 10.08
CA VAL A 151 3.96 -21.98 11.16
C VAL A 151 3.06 -22.47 12.30
N THR A 152 1.99 -21.74 12.64
CA THR A 152 1.16 -22.05 13.82
C THR A 152 -0.02 -22.97 13.52
N LYS A 153 -0.44 -23.11 12.26
CA LYS A 153 -1.56 -23.97 11.85
C LYS A 153 -1.14 -25.03 10.83
N LEU A 154 -0.53 -24.65 9.69
CA LEU A 154 -0.22 -25.62 8.64
C LEU A 154 0.68 -26.74 9.15
N ILE A 155 1.86 -26.38 9.69
CA ILE A 155 2.82 -27.38 10.18
C ILE A 155 2.24 -28.23 11.32
N PRO A 156 1.62 -27.64 12.38
CA PRO A 156 1.01 -28.43 13.46
C PRO A 156 -0.06 -29.39 12.96
N ASN A 157 -0.96 -28.93 12.09
CA ASN A 157 -2.06 -29.75 11.61
C ASN A 157 -1.58 -30.96 10.80
N ILE A 158 -0.59 -30.77 9.91
CA ILE A 158 0.02 -31.88 9.17
C ILE A 158 0.68 -32.87 10.13
N LEU A 159 1.49 -32.37 11.07
CA LEU A 159 2.18 -33.24 12.04
C LEU A 159 1.21 -33.96 12.98
N THR A 160 0.11 -33.31 13.38
CA THR A 160 -0.94 -33.93 14.22
C THR A 160 -1.64 -35.06 13.46
N ILE A 161 -2.02 -34.85 12.19
CA ILE A 161 -2.61 -35.93 11.36
C ILE A 161 -1.65 -37.10 11.26
N ILE A 162 -0.38 -36.88 10.94
CA ILE A 162 0.62 -37.92 10.84
C ILE A 162 0.79 -38.66 12.18
N ALA A 163 0.90 -37.92 13.30
CA ALA A 163 1.07 -38.53 14.61
C ALA A 163 -0.13 -39.40 15.02
N ILE A 164 -1.35 -38.91 14.79
CA ILE A 164 -2.58 -39.69 15.06
C ILE A 164 -2.60 -40.96 14.21
N LEU A 165 -2.35 -40.89 12.90
CA LEU A 165 -2.32 -42.04 12.01
C LEU A 165 -1.30 -43.07 12.45
N VAL A 166 -0.09 -42.64 12.80
CA VAL A 166 0.98 -43.55 13.28
C VAL A 166 0.56 -44.22 14.59
N ILE A 167 0.04 -43.51 15.55
CA ILE A 167 -0.41 -44.06 16.84
C ILE A 167 -1.54 -45.08 16.63
N MET A 168 -2.54 -44.75 15.83
CA MET A 168 -3.66 -45.62 15.55
C MET A 168 -3.18 -46.92 14.86
N MET A 169 -2.31 -46.84 13.86
CA MET A 169 -1.76 -48.00 13.16
C MET A 169 -0.95 -48.94 14.07
N ILE A 170 -0.16 -48.37 14.97
CA ILE A 170 0.62 -49.13 15.97
C ILE A 170 -0.31 -49.87 16.95
N LYS A 171 -1.41 -49.22 17.34
CA LYS A 171 -2.35 -49.77 18.32
C LYS A 171 -3.20 -50.94 17.74
N ASN A 172 -3.89 -50.68 16.63
CA ASN A 172 -4.70 -51.70 15.98
C ASN A 172 -4.95 -51.32 14.51
N ILE A 173 -4.40 -52.16 13.60
CA ILE A 173 -4.45 -51.85 12.16
C ILE A 173 -5.89 -51.92 11.60
N TRP A 174 -6.72 -52.84 12.09
CA TRP A 174 -8.08 -53.01 11.59
C TRP A 174 -8.99 -51.86 11.97
N LEU A 175 -8.90 -51.40 13.22
CA LEU A 175 -9.60 -50.22 13.67
C LEU A 175 -9.09 -48.97 12.96
N SER A 176 -7.79 -48.87 12.66
CA SER A 176 -7.21 -47.76 11.92
C SER A 176 -7.73 -47.71 10.48
N LEU A 177 -7.81 -48.87 9.81
CA LEU A 177 -8.36 -48.94 8.45
C LEU A 177 -9.83 -48.54 8.41
N SER A 178 -10.63 -48.90 9.43
CA SER A 178 -12.04 -48.48 9.52
C SER A 178 -12.18 -46.95 9.65
N ALA A 179 -11.29 -46.34 10.45
CA ALA A 179 -11.25 -44.88 10.61
C ALA A 179 -10.77 -44.17 9.33
N ILE A 180 -9.72 -44.70 8.68
CA ILE A 180 -9.18 -44.11 7.45
C ILE A 180 -10.20 -44.19 6.30
N LEU A 181 -11.04 -45.26 6.24
CA LEU A 181 -12.07 -45.44 5.21
C LEU A 181 -13.09 -44.29 5.19
N VAL A 182 -13.28 -43.59 6.30
CA VAL A 182 -14.21 -42.45 6.42
C VAL A 182 -13.60 -41.15 5.87
N LEU A 183 -12.26 -41.02 5.89
CA LEU A 183 -11.58 -39.78 5.44
C LEU A 183 -11.87 -39.42 3.96
N PRO A 184 -11.86 -40.36 3.00
CA PRO A 184 -12.22 -40.07 1.62
C PRO A 184 -13.67 -39.55 1.49
N LEU A 185 -14.60 -40.09 2.28
CA LEU A 185 -16.00 -39.64 2.28
C LEU A 185 -16.13 -38.17 2.72
N ILE A 186 -15.40 -37.82 3.77
CA ILE A 186 -15.29 -36.41 4.24
C ILE A 186 -14.69 -35.54 3.13
N ALA A 187 -13.56 -35.98 2.54
CA ALA A 187 -12.87 -35.21 1.51
C ALA A 187 -13.75 -34.94 0.29
N VAL A 188 -14.49 -35.94 -0.17
CA VAL A 188 -15.45 -35.80 -1.30
C VAL A 188 -16.59 -34.86 -0.94
N GLY A 189 -17.20 -35.04 0.24
CA GLY A 189 -18.27 -34.17 0.71
C GLY A 189 -17.82 -32.70 0.81
N MET A 190 -16.62 -32.47 1.38
CA MET A 190 -16.01 -31.17 1.46
C MET A 190 -15.76 -30.53 0.09
N TYR A 191 -15.23 -31.29 -0.85
CA TYR A 191 -14.93 -30.81 -2.19
C TYR A 191 -16.19 -30.29 -2.89
N PHE A 192 -17.30 -31.05 -2.86
CA PHE A 192 -18.57 -30.64 -3.47
C PHE A 192 -19.14 -29.38 -2.80
N ILE A 193 -19.17 -29.34 -1.48
CA ILE A 193 -19.66 -28.17 -0.75
C ILE A 193 -18.80 -26.93 -1.02
N GLN A 194 -17.47 -27.09 -1.06
CA GLN A 194 -16.55 -26.00 -1.30
C GLN A 194 -16.78 -25.34 -2.68
N ILE A 195 -17.01 -26.13 -3.73
CA ILE A 195 -17.29 -25.60 -5.07
C ILE A 195 -18.54 -24.71 -5.05
N VAL A 196 -19.64 -25.21 -4.45
CA VAL A 196 -20.90 -24.49 -4.42
C VAL A 196 -20.82 -23.28 -3.47
N ALA A 197 -20.19 -23.43 -2.29
CA ALA A 197 -19.97 -22.37 -1.33
C ALA A 197 -19.12 -21.24 -1.94
N HIS A 198 -18.05 -21.56 -2.64
CA HIS A 198 -17.19 -20.57 -3.29
C HIS A 198 -17.98 -19.66 -4.23
N LYS A 199 -18.84 -20.21 -5.09
CA LYS A 199 -19.70 -19.44 -6.00
C LYS A 199 -20.69 -18.52 -5.26
N ARG A 200 -21.28 -19.01 -4.15
CA ARG A 200 -22.19 -18.22 -3.32
C ARG A 200 -21.46 -17.07 -2.61
N TRP A 201 -20.27 -17.33 -2.07
CA TRP A 201 -19.44 -16.32 -1.44
C TRP A 201 -18.92 -15.28 -2.44
N GLN A 202 -18.64 -15.65 -3.70
CA GLN A 202 -18.31 -14.69 -4.75
C GLN A 202 -19.50 -13.78 -5.05
N THR A 203 -20.73 -14.33 -5.13
CA THR A 203 -21.94 -13.52 -5.32
C THR A 203 -22.13 -12.55 -4.16
N PHE A 204 -22.00 -13.01 -2.93
CA PHE A 204 -22.07 -12.16 -1.74
C PHE A 204 -21.02 -11.03 -1.78
N ARG A 205 -19.76 -11.33 -2.09
CA ARG A 205 -18.70 -10.31 -2.22
C ARG A 205 -19.03 -9.26 -3.27
N LYS A 206 -19.56 -9.67 -4.42
CA LYS A 206 -20.01 -8.73 -5.46
C LYS A 206 -21.12 -7.81 -4.96
N LYS A 207 -22.13 -8.35 -4.25
CA LYS A 207 -23.21 -7.54 -3.67
C LYS A 207 -22.72 -6.62 -2.56
N SER A 208 -21.78 -7.07 -1.72
CA SER A 208 -21.12 -6.24 -0.71
C SER A 208 -20.34 -5.09 -1.35
N SER A 209 -19.59 -5.35 -2.43
CA SER A 209 -18.88 -4.31 -3.18
C SER A 209 -19.83 -3.27 -3.77
N ASN A 210 -20.99 -3.69 -4.29
CA ASN A 210 -21.99 -2.76 -4.81
C ASN A 210 -22.54 -1.81 -3.73
N VAL A 211 -22.83 -2.34 -2.52
CA VAL A 211 -23.25 -1.50 -1.38
C VAL A 211 -22.16 -0.50 -1.00
N THR A 212 -20.90 -0.95 -0.91
CA THR A 212 -19.78 -0.06 -0.58
C THR A 212 -19.57 1.02 -1.64
N ALA A 213 -19.64 0.67 -2.92
CA ALA A 213 -19.52 1.62 -4.03
C ALA A 213 -20.64 2.67 -3.99
N TYR A 214 -21.87 2.23 -3.74
CA TYR A 214 -23.03 3.13 -3.62
C TYR A 214 -22.88 4.10 -2.44
N ILE A 215 -22.48 3.61 -1.26
CA ILE A 215 -22.21 4.48 -0.10
C ILE A 215 -21.14 5.52 -0.44
N HIS A 216 -20.06 5.12 -1.12
CA HIS A 216 -19.00 6.04 -1.50
C HIS A 216 -19.49 7.12 -2.48
N GLU A 217 -20.30 6.74 -3.48
CA GLU A 217 -20.90 7.66 -4.45
C GLU A 217 -21.87 8.62 -3.78
N ASP A 218 -22.75 8.11 -2.93
CA ASP A 218 -23.78 8.85 -2.21
C ASP A 218 -23.16 9.93 -1.29
N PHE A 219 -22.17 9.55 -0.47
CA PHE A 219 -21.47 10.50 0.40
C PHE A 219 -20.57 11.47 -0.36
N SER A 220 -19.98 11.05 -1.48
CA SER A 220 -19.23 11.98 -2.35
C SER A 220 -20.16 13.00 -3.00
N GLY A 221 -21.38 12.59 -3.35
CA GLY A 221 -22.43 13.41 -3.95
C GLY A 221 -23.38 14.08 -2.94
N ILE A 222 -23.14 14.00 -1.64
CA ILE A 222 -24.11 14.41 -0.60
C ILE A 222 -24.63 15.84 -0.76
N ARG A 223 -23.80 16.76 -1.22
CA ARG A 223 -24.21 18.15 -1.49
C ARG A 223 -25.25 18.22 -2.60
N ILE A 224 -25.13 17.38 -3.62
CA ILE A 224 -26.07 17.32 -4.75
C ILE A 224 -27.38 16.74 -4.24
N ILE A 225 -27.35 15.61 -3.53
CA ILE A 225 -28.53 14.97 -2.94
C ILE A 225 -29.30 15.96 -2.08
N LYS A 226 -28.59 16.71 -1.20
CA LYS A 226 -29.19 17.74 -0.35
C LYS A 226 -29.76 18.91 -1.14
N SER A 227 -29.09 19.35 -2.21
CA SER A 227 -29.55 20.49 -3.02
C SER A 227 -30.82 20.17 -3.82
N PHE A 228 -31.02 18.90 -4.18
CA PHE A 228 -32.21 18.44 -4.92
C PHE A 228 -33.25 17.74 -4.03
N THR A 229 -33.03 17.67 -2.71
CA THR A 229 -33.95 17.04 -1.74
C THR A 229 -34.26 15.58 -2.13
N ALA A 230 -33.23 14.84 -2.62
CA ALA A 230 -33.37 13.49 -3.15
C ALA A 230 -33.03 12.38 -2.12
N GLU A 231 -33.10 12.69 -0.81
CA GLU A 231 -32.73 11.75 0.25
C GLU A 231 -33.60 10.49 0.27
N GLN A 232 -34.89 10.63 0.01
CA GLN A 232 -35.81 9.47 0.01
C GLN A 232 -35.53 8.51 -1.15
N GLU A 233 -35.20 9.05 -2.33
CA GLU A 233 -34.84 8.24 -3.50
C GLU A 233 -33.53 7.51 -3.28
N SER A 234 -32.50 8.22 -2.76
CA SER A 234 -31.23 7.63 -2.38
C SER A 234 -31.38 6.53 -1.33
N GLN A 235 -32.20 6.76 -0.29
CA GLN A 235 -32.50 5.76 0.73
C GLN A 235 -33.20 4.53 0.14
N GLY A 236 -34.17 4.72 -0.77
CA GLY A 236 -34.88 3.62 -1.42
C GLY A 236 -33.97 2.70 -2.22
N GLU A 237 -33.01 3.26 -2.97
CA GLU A 237 -32.01 2.48 -3.70
C GLU A 237 -31.03 1.77 -2.75
N PHE A 238 -30.62 2.44 -1.67
CA PHE A 238 -29.78 1.83 -0.64
C PHE A 238 -30.46 0.63 0.01
N ASP A 239 -31.73 0.75 0.39
CA ASP A 239 -32.52 -0.33 0.97
C ASP A 239 -32.64 -1.52 0.01
N ARG A 240 -32.83 -1.28 -1.29
CA ARG A 240 -32.85 -2.32 -2.32
C ARG A 240 -31.52 -3.09 -2.36
N LEU A 241 -30.39 -2.36 -2.38
CA LEU A 241 -29.06 -2.96 -2.39
C LEU A 241 -28.76 -3.74 -1.11
N LEU A 242 -29.21 -3.25 0.06
CA LEU A 242 -29.10 -3.95 1.33
C LEU A 242 -29.88 -5.26 1.34
N LEU A 243 -31.10 -5.29 0.81
CA LEU A 243 -31.89 -6.51 0.69
C LEU A 243 -31.22 -7.55 -0.21
N GLU A 244 -30.66 -7.12 -1.34
CA GLU A 244 -29.89 -8.01 -2.23
C GLU A 244 -28.65 -8.57 -1.53
N HIS A 245 -27.92 -7.72 -0.79
CA HIS A 245 -26.76 -8.11 0.01
C HIS A 245 -27.15 -9.12 1.09
N GLN A 246 -28.20 -8.83 1.87
CA GLN A 246 -28.72 -9.72 2.92
C GLN A 246 -29.13 -11.09 2.35
N ASN A 247 -29.89 -11.11 1.27
CA ASN A 247 -30.33 -12.36 0.64
C ASN A 247 -29.14 -13.20 0.15
N SER A 248 -28.13 -12.56 -0.46
CA SER A 248 -26.93 -13.25 -0.90
C SER A 248 -26.12 -13.80 0.27
N PHE A 249 -26.06 -13.08 1.40
CA PHE A 249 -25.42 -13.54 2.64
C PHE A 249 -26.14 -14.78 3.21
N ILE A 250 -27.47 -14.71 3.36
CA ILE A 250 -28.27 -15.84 3.87
C ILE A 250 -28.06 -17.08 3.00
N HIS A 251 -28.02 -16.93 1.67
CA HIS A 251 -27.77 -18.07 0.77
C HIS A 251 -26.34 -18.63 0.89
N ALA A 252 -25.36 -17.79 1.16
CA ALA A 252 -23.99 -18.24 1.39
C ALA A 252 -23.83 -18.96 2.74
N VAL A 253 -24.40 -18.40 3.81
CA VAL A 253 -24.33 -18.96 5.17
C VAL A 253 -25.11 -20.27 5.30
N ARG A 254 -26.33 -20.38 4.78
CA ARG A 254 -27.11 -21.62 4.82
C ARG A 254 -26.34 -22.81 4.22
N LEU A 255 -25.54 -22.56 3.19
CA LEU A 255 -24.72 -23.62 2.61
C LEU A 255 -23.49 -23.92 3.47
N ALA A 256 -22.88 -22.89 4.07
CA ALA A 256 -21.75 -23.06 4.98
C ALA A 256 -22.16 -23.83 6.25
N ASP A 257 -23.35 -23.56 6.80
CA ASP A 257 -23.87 -24.28 7.96
C ASP A 257 -24.25 -25.74 7.63
N GLY A 258 -24.71 -26.01 6.41
CA GLY A 258 -24.91 -27.36 5.91
C GLY A 258 -23.65 -28.23 5.92
N PHE A 259 -22.50 -27.60 5.90
CA PHE A 259 -21.21 -28.22 6.04
C PHE A 259 -21.03 -28.90 7.42
N SER A 260 -21.42 -28.24 8.51
CA SER A 260 -21.36 -28.82 9.86
C SER A 260 -22.21 -30.08 9.97
N ALA A 261 -23.39 -30.10 9.33
CA ALA A 261 -24.26 -31.28 9.33
C ALA A 261 -23.62 -32.48 8.61
N VAL A 262 -22.96 -32.26 7.47
CA VAL A 262 -22.24 -33.36 6.76
C VAL A 262 -21.14 -33.95 7.63
N ILE A 263 -20.46 -33.13 8.39
CA ILE A 263 -19.41 -33.56 9.32
C ILE A 263 -19.97 -34.44 10.44
N GLU A 264 -21.01 -33.95 11.11
CA GLU A 264 -21.67 -34.67 12.19
C GLU A 264 -22.17 -36.06 11.72
N VAL A 265 -22.80 -36.10 10.55
CA VAL A 265 -23.25 -37.37 9.95
C VAL A 265 -22.05 -38.28 9.63
N THR A 266 -20.99 -37.73 9.04
CA THR A 266 -19.81 -38.52 8.66
C THR A 266 -19.05 -39.02 9.91
N TRP A 267 -18.98 -38.18 10.96
CA TRP A 267 -18.43 -38.62 12.24
C TRP A 267 -19.27 -39.74 12.85
N GLY A 268 -20.61 -39.65 12.82
CA GLY A 268 -21.51 -40.69 13.26
C GLY A 268 -21.29 -42.00 12.50
N ILE A 269 -21.16 -41.94 11.16
CA ILE A 269 -20.84 -43.11 10.31
C ILE A 269 -19.46 -43.69 10.70
N GLY A 270 -18.45 -42.85 10.90
CA GLY A 270 -17.10 -43.28 11.30
C GLY A 270 -17.10 -43.98 12.64
N THR A 271 -17.80 -43.45 13.60
CA THR A 271 -17.95 -44.05 14.92
C THR A 271 -18.72 -45.37 14.86
N PHE A 272 -19.80 -45.40 14.08
CA PHE A 272 -20.55 -46.64 13.85
C PHE A 272 -19.65 -47.73 13.20
N LEU A 273 -18.93 -47.40 12.14
CA LEU A 273 -18.03 -48.33 11.47
C LEU A 273 -16.91 -48.84 12.41
N LEU A 274 -16.37 -47.98 13.24
CA LEU A 274 -15.36 -48.31 14.23
C LEU A 274 -15.87 -49.42 15.17
N TYR A 275 -17.04 -49.22 15.77
CA TYR A 275 -17.64 -50.21 16.67
C TYR A 275 -18.09 -51.46 15.92
N PHE A 276 -18.71 -51.31 14.75
CA PHE A 276 -19.18 -52.44 13.95
C PHE A 276 -18.04 -53.35 13.55
N ILE A 277 -16.95 -52.83 13.00
CA ILE A 277 -15.77 -53.63 12.59
C ILE A 277 -15.06 -54.18 13.83
N GLY A 278 -14.91 -53.40 14.87
CA GLY A 278 -14.29 -53.85 16.11
C GLY A 278 -15.02 -55.03 16.76
N ILE A 279 -16.35 -55.00 16.77
CA ILE A 279 -17.17 -56.06 17.37
C ILE A 279 -17.35 -57.24 16.43
N SER A 280 -17.70 -56.99 15.15
CA SER A 280 -18.07 -58.03 14.19
C SER A 280 -16.89 -58.74 13.55
N VAL A 281 -15.74 -58.05 13.36
CA VAL A 281 -14.55 -58.63 12.70
C VAL A 281 -13.51 -59.09 13.72
N LEU A 282 -13.29 -58.33 14.79
CA LEU A 282 -12.29 -58.64 15.80
C LEU A 282 -12.85 -59.48 16.96
N GLY A 283 -14.14 -59.36 17.24
CA GLY A 283 -14.82 -60.02 18.37
C GLY A 283 -14.96 -59.11 19.59
N VAL A 284 -16.02 -59.32 20.37
CA VAL A 284 -16.39 -58.47 21.52
C VAL A 284 -15.30 -58.40 22.59
N ASP A 285 -14.58 -59.51 22.79
CA ASP A 285 -13.55 -59.60 23.85
C ASP A 285 -12.13 -59.28 23.32
N ALA A 286 -11.97 -59.04 22.01
CA ALA A 286 -10.65 -58.82 21.42
C ALA A 286 -10.12 -57.40 21.54
N VAL A 287 -11.00 -56.41 21.77
CA VAL A 287 -10.64 -55.00 21.88
C VAL A 287 -11.20 -54.42 23.18
N PRO A 288 -10.34 -53.89 24.06
CA PRO A 288 -10.77 -53.23 25.29
C PRO A 288 -11.63 -52.01 25.04
N ILE A 289 -12.54 -51.69 25.94
CA ILE A 289 -13.46 -50.54 25.88
C ILE A 289 -12.69 -49.21 25.80
N GLY A 290 -11.60 -49.07 26.56
CA GLY A 290 -10.75 -47.88 26.52
C GLY A 290 -10.10 -47.67 25.17
N THR A 291 -9.70 -48.76 24.46
CA THR A 291 -9.16 -48.66 23.10
C THR A 291 -10.21 -48.11 22.13
N PHE A 292 -11.46 -48.56 22.19
CA PHE A 292 -12.55 -47.97 21.38
C PHE A 292 -12.73 -46.48 21.67
N THR A 293 -12.69 -46.11 22.96
CA THR A 293 -12.82 -44.70 23.38
C THR A 293 -11.67 -43.85 22.82
N ALA A 294 -10.43 -44.32 22.90
CA ALA A 294 -9.27 -43.63 22.35
C ALA A 294 -9.37 -43.45 20.82
N PHE A 295 -9.81 -44.48 20.10
CA PHE A 295 -10.01 -44.40 18.65
C PHE A 295 -11.14 -43.43 18.27
N ALA A 296 -12.23 -43.40 19.00
CA ALA A 296 -13.30 -42.41 18.80
C ALA A 296 -12.80 -40.99 19.02
N MET A 297 -11.96 -40.75 20.06
CA MET A 297 -11.32 -39.46 20.27
C MET A 297 -10.35 -39.10 19.14
N TYR A 298 -9.54 -40.03 18.65
CA TYR A 298 -8.67 -39.76 17.51
C TYR A 298 -9.44 -39.43 16.25
N LEU A 299 -10.57 -40.08 15.96
CA LEU A 299 -11.46 -39.70 14.87
C LEU A 299 -11.92 -38.25 14.96
N THR A 300 -12.30 -37.80 16.17
CA THR A 300 -12.69 -36.42 16.39
C THR A 300 -11.53 -35.44 16.17
N MET A 301 -10.31 -35.83 16.57
CA MET A 301 -9.11 -35.00 16.46
C MET A 301 -8.63 -34.77 15.02
N PHE A 302 -9.09 -35.53 14.03
CA PHE A 302 -8.79 -35.28 12.60
C PHE A 302 -9.49 -34.03 12.06
N TRP A 303 -10.58 -33.63 12.69
CA TRP A 303 -11.46 -32.62 12.15
C TRP A 303 -10.84 -31.23 12.07
N ASP A 304 -10.38 -30.71 13.20
CA ASP A 304 -9.77 -29.38 13.26
C ASP A 304 -8.55 -29.20 12.30
N PRO A 305 -7.62 -30.17 12.24
CA PRO A 305 -6.55 -30.16 11.25
C PRO A 305 -7.03 -30.05 9.81
N ILE A 306 -8.04 -30.82 9.41
CA ILE A 306 -8.54 -30.82 8.04
C ILE A 306 -9.19 -29.46 7.69
N GLN A 307 -10.03 -28.93 8.56
CA GLN A 307 -10.63 -27.59 8.38
C GLN A 307 -9.57 -26.50 8.29
N ASN A 308 -8.60 -26.52 9.19
CA ASN A 308 -7.53 -25.53 9.24
C ASN A 308 -6.66 -25.57 7.97
N LEU A 309 -6.39 -26.75 7.41
CA LEU A 309 -5.65 -26.90 6.15
C LEU A 309 -6.43 -26.32 4.97
N ALA A 310 -7.74 -26.60 4.87
CA ALA A 310 -8.59 -26.05 3.82
C ALA A 310 -8.69 -24.51 3.93
N GLY A 311 -8.88 -23.98 5.14
CA GLY A 311 -8.91 -22.56 5.41
C GLY A 311 -7.58 -21.85 5.10
N PHE A 312 -6.45 -22.49 5.43
CA PHE A 312 -5.13 -21.97 5.14
C PHE A 312 -4.85 -21.88 3.64
N TYR A 313 -5.25 -22.89 2.86
CA TYR A 313 -5.08 -22.87 1.41
C TYR A 313 -5.76 -21.65 0.76
N ASN A 314 -7.00 -21.37 1.14
CA ASN A 314 -7.73 -20.19 0.64
C ASN A 314 -7.04 -18.87 1.01
N LYS A 315 -6.57 -18.75 2.26
CA LYS A 315 -5.83 -17.57 2.72
C LYS A 315 -4.49 -17.43 2.02
N LEU A 316 -3.80 -18.54 1.76
CA LEU A 316 -2.52 -18.54 1.05
C LEU A 316 -2.68 -17.95 -0.35
N ILE A 317 -3.66 -18.40 -1.13
CA ILE A 317 -3.91 -17.87 -2.47
C ILE A 317 -4.19 -16.37 -2.43
N THR A 318 -5.12 -15.95 -1.57
CA THR A 318 -5.52 -14.53 -1.49
C THR A 318 -4.37 -13.63 -1.05
N ASN A 319 -3.61 -14.04 -0.04
CA ASN A 319 -2.56 -13.21 0.54
C ASN A 319 -1.25 -13.29 -0.22
N LEU A 320 -1.05 -14.33 -1.05
CA LEU A 320 0.13 -14.44 -1.91
C LEU A 320 0.14 -13.37 -2.99
N SER A 321 -1.01 -13.02 -3.53
CA SER A 321 -1.14 -11.89 -4.47
C SER A 321 -0.72 -10.56 -3.82
N ALA A 322 -0.99 -10.38 -2.52
CA ALA A 322 -0.48 -9.22 -1.78
C ALA A 322 1.05 -9.22 -1.69
N ALA A 323 1.66 -10.39 -1.44
CA ALA A 323 3.12 -10.55 -1.44
C ALA A 323 3.74 -10.23 -2.80
N GLU A 324 3.14 -10.69 -3.90
CA GLU A 324 3.62 -10.41 -5.25
C GLU A 324 3.63 -8.92 -5.55
N ARG A 325 2.57 -8.19 -5.21
CA ARG A 325 2.50 -6.73 -5.39
C ARG A 325 3.53 -5.96 -4.56
N ILE A 326 3.81 -6.42 -3.34
CA ILE A 326 4.85 -5.82 -2.50
C ILE A 326 6.23 -6.04 -3.13
N PHE A 327 6.53 -7.27 -3.55
CA PHE A 327 7.82 -7.58 -4.15
C PHE A 327 8.00 -6.93 -5.52
N GLU A 328 6.93 -6.78 -6.31
CA GLU A 328 6.95 -6.01 -7.56
C GLU A 328 7.44 -4.57 -7.31
N ILE A 329 6.90 -3.90 -6.28
CA ILE A 329 7.36 -2.55 -5.94
C ILE A 329 8.83 -2.57 -5.48
N LEU A 330 9.22 -3.51 -4.60
CA LEU A 330 10.58 -3.64 -4.12
C LEU A 330 11.60 -3.98 -5.21
N ASP A 331 11.16 -4.61 -6.30
CA ASP A 331 11.99 -4.99 -7.44
C ASP A 331 11.96 -3.92 -8.56
N THR A 332 11.10 -2.89 -8.46
CA THR A 332 11.04 -1.79 -9.40
C THR A 332 12.32 -0.95 -9.29
N PRO A 333 13.12 -0.83 -10.34
CA PRO A 333 14.34 -0.02 -10.28
C PRO A 333 14.01 1.47 -10.20
N ALA A 334 14.84 2.24 -9.49
CA ALA A 334 14.78 3.70 -9.54
C ALA A 334 15.30 4.17 -10.92
N GLU A 335 14.41 4.61 -11.80
CA GLU A 335 14.77 5.08 -13.16
C GLU A 335 15.67 6.31 -13.11
N VAL A 336 15.45 7.19 -12.13
CA VAL A 336 16.26 8.39 -11.91
C VAL A 336 17.09 8.18 -10.64
N ALA A 337 18.32 7.76 -10.82
CA ALA A 337 19.27 7.52 -9.74
C ALA A 337 20.64 8.10 -10.12
N ASP A 338 21.45 8.37 -9.11
CA ASP A 338 22.83 8.79 -9.31
C ASP A 338 23.69 7.62 -9.80
N LYS A 339 24.47 7.87 -10.85
CA LYS A 339 25.43 6.89 -11.36
C LYS A 339 26.59 6.74 -10.36
N PRO A 340 27.25 5.58 -10.30
CA PRO A 340 28.47 5.46 -9.53
C PRO A 340 29.53 6.49 -9.97
N GLY A 341 30.07 7.27 -9.02
CA GLY A 341 31.14 8.25 -9.30
C GLY A 341 30.64 9.63 -9.74
N VAL A 342 29.33 9.96 -9.59
CA VAL A 342 28.87 11.35 -9.78
C VAL A 342 29.56 12.30 -8.79
N THR A 343 29.73 13.54 -9.23
CA THR A 343 30.33 14.61 -8.41
C THR A 343 29.22 15.46 -7.78
N GLU A 344 29.50 16.10 -6.67
CA GLU A 344 28.62 17.14 -6.15
C GLU A 344 28.70 18.38 -7.04
N LEU A 345 27.54 18.97 -7.33
CA LEU A 345 27.44 20.20 -8.09
C LEU A 345 27.95 21.37 -7.22
N PRO A 346 28.97 22.12 -7.65
CA PRO A 346 29.42 23.29 -6.91
C PRO A 346 28.32 24.36 -6.83
N PRO A 347 28.51 25.41 -6.00
CA PRO A 347 27.57 26.54 -5.99
C PRO A 347 27.40 27.14 -7.39
N ILE A 348 26.15 27.10 -7.89
CA ILE A 348 25.82 27.46 -9.27
C ILE A 348 25.54 28.96 -9.42
N LYS A 349 25.77 29.48 -10.63
CA LYS A 349 25.31 30.81 -11.06
C LYS A 349 23.90 30.75 -11.63
N GLY A 350 23.52 29.60 -12.18
CA GLY A 350 22.18 29.32 -12.67
C GLY A 350 22.01 29.37 -14.20
N GLU A 351 23.08 29.23 -14.99
CA GLU A 351 22.95 29.01 -16.43
C GLU A 351 22.31 27.65 -16.69
N VAL A 352 21.26 27.59 -17.52
CA VAL A 352 20.60 26.34 -17.91
C VAL A 352 20.64 26.19 -19.43
N THR A 353 21.22 25.09 -19.91
CA THR A 353 21.34 24.80 -21.35
C THR A 353 20.65 23.50 -21.71
N PHE A 354 19.74 23.55 -22.66
CA PHE A 354 19.17 22.39 -23.38
C PHE A 354 19.88 22.29 -24.74
N ASP A 355 20.40 21.13 -25.04
CA ASP A 355 21.14 20.86 -26.27
C ASP A 355 20.53 19.64 -26.98
N HIS A 356 19.74 19.88 -28.02
CA HIS A 356 19.02 18.87 -28.81
C HIS A 356 18.20 17.87 -27.97
N VAL A 357 17.46 18.36 -26.97
CA VAL A 357 16.73 17.52 -26.02
C VAL A 357 15.43 17.01 -26.61
N SER A 358 15.27 15.69 -26.58
CA SER A 358 13.99 15.02 -26.85
C SER A 358 13.60 14.16 -25.65
N PHE A 359 12.29 14.05 -25.41
CA PHE A 359 11.76 13.32 -24.27
C PHE A 359 10.40 12.68 -24.56
N ALA A 360 10.23 11.43 -24.09
CA ALA A 360 8.97 10.71 -24.00
C ALA A 360 8.79 10.19 -22.57
N TYR A 361 7.55 10.12 -22.09
CA TYR A 361 7.25 9.47 -20.81
C TYR A 361 7.32 7.95 -20.93
N SER A 362 7.64 7.26 -19.84
CA SER A 362 7.84 5.79 -19.83
C SER A 362 6.54 5.00 -20.10
N ASP A 363 5.38 5.61 -19.88
CA ASP A 363 4.07 5.03 -20.18
C ASP A 363 3.70 5.11 -21.67
N ASP A 364 4.32 6.00 -22.43
CA ASP A 364 4.18 6.13 -23.88
C ASP A 364 5.52 6.49 -24.55
N PRO A 365 6.45 5.54 -24.64
CA PRO A 365 7.82 5.79 -25.12
C PRO A 365 7.88 6.11 -26.63
N ASP A 366 6.84 5.78 -27.38
CA ASP A 366 6.76 6.03 -28.82
C ASP A 366 6.31 7.45 -29.14
N THR A 367 5.71 8.16 -28.19
CA THR A 367 5.21 9.52 -28.36
C THR A 367 6.15 10.54 -27.72
N LEU A 368 6.98 11.21 -28.53
CA LEU A 368 7.83 12.30 -28.07
C LEU A 368 6.99 13.51 -27.65
N VAL A 369 7.10 13.88 -26.35
CA VAL A 369 6.50 15.08 -25.78
C VAL A 369 7.35 16.32 -26.06
N LEU A 370 8.69 16.19 -25.99
CA LEU A 370 9.63 17.21 -26.45
C LEU A 370 10.41 16.69 -27.64
N LYS A 371 10.62 17.54 -28.65
CA LYS A 371 11.19 17.18 -29.94
C LYS A 371 12.30 18.15 -30.31
N ASP A 372 13.54 17.76 -30.07
CA ASP A 372 14.74 18.52 -30.46
C ASP A 372 14.74 19.96 -29.92
N VAL A 373 14.53 20.12 -28.62
CA VAL A 373 14.47 21.42 -27.94
C VAL A 373 15.89 21.87 -27.58
N SER A 374 16.25 23.08 -28.05
CA SER A 374 17.54 23.70 -27.76
C SER A 374 17.36 25.15 -27.32
N PHE A 375 17.95 25.52 -26.19
CA PHE A 375 18.02 26.91 -25.68
C PHE A 375 19.09 27.03 -24.60
N THR A 376 19.47 28.26 -24.33
CA THR A 376 20.29 28.61 -23.14
C THR A 376 19.60 29.74 -22.39
N ALA A 377 19.43 29.55 -21.09
CA ALA A 377 18.96 30.57 -20.14
C ALA A 377 20.17 31.16 -19.41
N ALA A 378 20.33 32.48 -19.43
CA ALA A 378 21.42 33.15 -18.76
C ALA A 378 21.21 33.19 -17.23
N PRO A 379 22.27 33.26 -16.41
CA PRO A 379 22.14 33.46 -14.97
C PRO A 379 21.29 34.69 -14.63
N GLY A 380 20.28 34.50 -13.80
CA GLY A 380 19.36 35.57 -13.38
C GLY A 380 18.26 35.91 -14.37
N GLU A 381 18.16 35.22 -15.49
CA GLU A 381 17.12 35.43 -16.52
C GLU A 381 15.78 34.82 -16.10
N THR A 382 14.70 35.56 -16.29
CA THR A 382 13.33 35.07 -16.09
C THR A 382 12.69 34.68 -17.42
N ILE A 383 12.37 33.38 -17.57
CA ILE A 383 11.76 32.81 -18.77
C ILE A 383 10.32 32.40 -18.50
N ALA A 384 9.38 32.98 -19.23
CA ALA A 384 7.98 32.57 -19.21
C ALA A 384 7.70 31.48 -20.25
N LEU A 385 7.14 30.36 -19.84
CA LEU A 385 6.70 29.25 -20.69
C LEU A 385 5.21 29.39 -20.97
N VAL A 386 4.83 29.64 -22.22
CA VAL A 386 3.43 29.82 -22.65
C VAL A 386 3.08 28.84 -23.78
N GLY A 387 1.82 28.50 -23.91
CA GLY A 387 1.34 27.58 -24.95
C GLY A 387 0.12 26.77 -24.50
N PRO A 388 -0.51 25.99 -25.38
CA PRO A 388 -1.67 25.17 -25.04
C PRO A 388 -1.36 24.10 -23.99
N THR A 389 -2.43 23.55 -23.39
CA THR A 389 -2.29 22.40 -22.48
C THR A 389 -1.74 21.20 -23.24
N GLY A 390 -0.78 20.48 -22.67
CA GLY A 390 -0.12 19.35 -23.32
C GLY A 390 1.02 19.71 -24.31
N ALA A 391 1.38 21.01 -24.44
CA ALA A 391 2.45 21.44 -25.34
C ALA A 391 3.87 21.04 -24.88
N GLY A 392 4.07 20.63 -23.62
CA GLY A 392 5.37 20.25 -23.06
C GLY A 392 5.98 21.24 -22.06
N LYS A 393 5.24 22.27 -21.61
CA LYS A 393 5.73 23.28 -20.64
C LYS A 393 6.20 22.66 -19.32
N THR A 394 5.34 21.87 -18.67
CA THR A 394 5.65 21.17 -17.42
C THR A 394 6.78 20.15 -17.61
N THR A 395 6.88 19.58 -18.79
CA THR A 395 7.96 18.63 -19.11
C THR A 395 9.34 19.31 -19.11
N ILE A 396 9.47 20.52 -19.66
CA ILE A 396 10.75 21.26 -19.64
C ILE A 396 11.21 21.49 -18.20
N VAL A 397 10.33 21.98 -17.31
CA VAL A 397 10.70 22.26 -15.92
C VAL A 397 10.99 20.98 -15.12
N ASN A 398 10.29 19.88 -15.41
CA ASN A 398 10.56 18.59 -14.81
C ASN A 398 11.93 18.02 -15.21
N LEU A 399 12.37 18.26 -16.45
CA LEU A 399 13.70 17.85 -16.90
C LEU A 399 14.81 18.71 -16.29
N ILE A 400 14.59 20.01 -16.10
CA ILE A 400 15.52 20.89 -15.38
C ILE A 400 15.73 20.38 -13.94
N SER A 401 14.65 19.97 -13.27
CA SER A 401 14.68 19.42 -11.90
C SER A 401 15.18 17.97 -11.83
N ARG A 402 15.49 17.37 -12.98
CA ARG A 402 15.86 15.96 -13.11
C ARG A 402 14.86 15.04 -12.40
N PHE A 403 13.55 15.30 -12.56
CA PHE A 403 12.49 14.40 -12.12
C PHE A 403 12.33 13.21 -13.06
N TYR A 404 12.78 13.37 -14.30
CA TYR A 404 12.85 12.35 -15.35
C TYR A 404 14.20 12.42 -16.04
N ASN A 405 14.63 11.31 -16.64
CA ASN A 405 15.78 11.29 -17.53
C ASN A 405 15.35 11.61 -18.95
N ILE A 406 16.17 12.36 -19.68
CA ILE A 406 15.95 12.68 -21.10
C ILE A 406 16.06 11.42 -21.97
N THR A 407 15.35 11.40 -23.10
CA THR A 407 15.46 10.32 -24.11
C THR A 407 16.69 10.51 -24.99
N SER A 408 16.97 11.75 -25.41
CA SER A 408 18.16 12.10 -26.20
C SER A 408 18.55 13.56 -25.98
N GLY A 409 19.76 13.94 -26.35
CA GLY A 409 20.33 15.27 -26.13
C GLY A 409 21.05 15.40 -24.79
N THR A 410 21.21 16.64 -24.30
CA THR A 410 21.84 16.92 -23.00
C THR A 410 21.22 18.14 -22.32
N VAL A 411 20.98 18.06 -21.02
CA VAL A 411 20.62 19.20 -20.16
C VAL A 411 21.80 19.50 -19.26
N ARG A 412 22.21 20.78 -19.20
CA ARG A 412 23.35 21.22 -18.39
C ARG A 412 22.95 22.39 -17.49
N VAL A 413 23.60 22.46 -16.33
CA VAL A 413 23.56 23.60 -15.42
C VAL A 413 24.99 24.07 -15.19
N ASP A 414 25.27 25.34 -15.49
CA ASP A 414 26.62 25.94 -15.46
C ASP A 414 27.67 25.05 -16.17
N GLY A 415 27.31 24.48 -17.33
CA GLY A 415 28.15 23.58 -18.12
C GLY A 415 28.24 22.13 -17.64
N HIS A 416 27.74 21.81 -16.44
CA HIS A 416 27.70 20.45 -15.89
C HIS A 416 26.46 19.69 -16.41
N SER A 417 26.65 18.50 -16.97
CA SER A 417 25.53 17.64 -17.37
C SER A 417 24.77 17.16 -16.14
N LEU A 418 23.43 17.21 -16.16
CA LEU A 418 22.59 16.76 -15.04
C LEU A 418 22.76 15.27 -14.73
N THR A 419 23.22 14.46 -15.67
CA THR A 419 23.45 13.03 -15.47
C THR A 419 24.75 12.71 -14.75
N ASP A 420 25.66 13.69 -14.63
CA ASP A 420 27.02 13.50 -14.11
C ASP A 420 27.22 14.15 -12.73
N VAL A 421 26.17 14.80 -12.22
CA VAL A 421 26.13 15.43 -10.90
C VAL A 421 25.12 14.75 -9.97
N SER A 422 25.36 14.85 -8.66
CA SER A 422 24.45 14.32 -7.64
C SER A 422 23.09 15.03 -7.69
N ILE A 423 22.00 14.26 -7.68
CA ILE A 423 20.62 14.78 -7.65
C ILE A 423 20.41 15.66 -6.42
N ASN A 424 20.94 15.26 -5.28
CA ASN A 424 20.79 16.01 -4.04
C ASN A 424 21.47 17.38 -4.13
N SER A 425 22.72 17.44 -4.65
CA SER A 425 23.46 18.70 -4.80
C SER A 425 22.84 19.64 -5.83
N LEU A 426 22.18 19.10 -6.87
CA LEU A 426 21.40 19.86 -7.84
C LEU A 426 20.15 20.46 -7.19
N ARG A 427 19.31 19.60 -6.57
CA ARG A 427 18.03 20.02 -6.01
C ARG A 427 18.16 20.92 -4.77
N ALA A 428 19.24 20.80 -4.02
CA ALA A 428 19.53 21.69 -2.91
C ALA A 428 19.70 23.18 -3.34
N GLN A 429 20.00 23.43 -4.63
CA GLN A 429 20.19 24.76 -5.18
C GLN A 429 19.02 25.20 -6.07
N MET A 430 17.91 24.45 -6.06
CA MET A 430 16.71 24.69 -6.85
C MET A 430 15.49 24.88 -5.95
N GLY A 431 14.65 25.81 -6.30
CA GLY A 431 13.31 25.98 -5.73
C GLY A 431 12.25 25.54 -6.74
N VAL A 432 11.46 24.56 -6.38
CA VAL A 432 10.37 24.07 -7.25
C VAL A 432 9.03 24.29 -6.56
N MET A 433 8.18 25.06 -7.21
CA MET A 433 6.80 25.30 -6.76
C MET A 433 5.84 24.68 -7.76
N THR A 434 5.07 23.72 -7.29
CA THR A 434 4.04 23.04 -8.07
C THR A 434 2.70 23.79 -7.96
N GLN A 435 1.80 23.53 -8.89
CA GLN A 435 0.44 24.10 -8.93
C GLN A 435 -0.33 23.92 -7.62
N ASP A 436 -0.19 22.76 -6.98
CA ASP A 436 -0.79 22.46 -5.67
C ASP A 436 0.17 22.87 -4.54
N ASN A 437 -0.14 23.95 -3.84
CA ASN A 437 0.63 24.43 -2.68
C ASN A 437 0.37 23.54 -1.47
N PHE A 438 1.00 22.35 -1.45
CA PHE A 438 0.82 21.37 -0.39
C PHE A 438 1.48 21.81 0.92
N LEU A 439 0.71 21.79 2.01
CA LEU A 439 1.19 22.02 3.37
C LEU A 439 1.07 20.75 4.19
N PHE A 440 2.12 20.41 4.92
CA PHE A 440 2.16 19.29 5.85
C PHE A 440 1.42 19.64 7.13
N SER A 441 0.86 18.64 7.81
CA SER A 441 0.37 18.80 9.17
C SER A 441 1.54 19.11 10.11
N GLY A 442 1.37 20.12 10.97
CA GLY A 442 2.41 20.67 11.84
C GLY A 442 2.26 22.17 11.96
N THR A 443 3.27 22.89 12.44
CA THR A 443 3.21 24.32 12.59
C THR A 443 3.51 25.05 11.26
N ILE A 444 3.18 26.35 11.20
CA ILE A 444 3.60 27.22 10.09
C ILE A 444 5.13 27.24 10.00
N ARG A 445 5.81 27.36 11.16
CA ARG A 445 7.26 27.29 11.28
C ARG A 445 7.83 26.04 10.61
N ASP A 446 7.32 24.85 10.95
CA ASP A 446 7.77 23.58 10.38
C ASP A 446 7.60 23.54 8.86
N ASN A 447 6.48 24.05 8.38
CA ASN A 447 6.19 24.11 6.96
C ASN A 447 7.13 25.04 6.19
N ILE A 448 7.57 26.15 6.75
CA ILE A 448 8.55 27.05 6.13
C ILE A 448 9.95 26.44 6.22
N ALA A 449 10.34 25.93 7.40
CA ALA A 449 11.62 25.27 7.63
C ALA A 449 11.85 24.02 6.76
N TYR A 450 10.78 23.45 6.18
CA TYR A 450 10.90 22.31 5.24
C TYR A 450 11.79 22.64 4.03
N GLY A 451 11.91 23.91 3.63
CA GLY A 451 12.82 24.36 2.57
C GLY A 451 14.30 24.31 2.97
N LYS A 452 14.57 24.45 4.28
CA LYS A 452 15.91 24.39 4.88
C LYS A 452 15.75 23.92 6.33
N LEU A 453 16.00 22.62 6.60
CA LEU A 453 15.66 21.97 7.88
C LEU A 453 16.44 22.56 9.09
N ASP A 454 17.59 23.17 8.87
CA ASP A 454 18.43 23.85 9.85
C ASP A 454 18.27 25.37 9.85
N ALA A 455 17.19 25.90 9.25
CA ALA A 455 16.91 27.33 9.20
C ALA A 455 16.73 27.91 10.61
N THR A 456 17.41 29.04 10.87
CA THR A 456 17.22 29.77 12.12
C THR A 456 15.88 30.53 12.13
N GLU A 457 15.44 30.96 13.30
CA GLU A 457 14.22 31.75 13.43
C GLU A 457 14.28 33.06 12.65
N GLU A 458 15.46 33.71 12.67
CA GLU A 458 15.72 34.94 11.93
C GLU A 458 15.61 34.72 10.42
N GLU A 459 16.13 33.59 9.91
CA GLU A 459 16.04 33.24 8.48
C GLU A 459 14.58 32.98 8.08
N ILE A 460 13.80 32.30 8.91
CA ILE A 460 12.37 32.06 8.67
C ILE A 460 11.60 33.38 8.61
N ILE A 461 11.82 34.26 9.60
CA ILE A 461 11.17 35.57 9.65
C ILE A 461 11.59 36.45 8.46
N ALA A 462 12.88 36.45 8.10
CA ALA A 462 13.38 37.18 6.94
C ALA A 462 12.72 36.70 5.64
N ALA A 463 12.63 35.37 5.44
CA ALA A 463 11.98 34.76 4.29
C ALA A 463 10.50 35.15 4.19
N THR A 464 9.75 35.09 5.31
CA THR A 464 8.32 35.45 5.34
C THR A 464 8.07 36.95 5.07
N LYS A 465 8.94 37.80 5.59
CA LYS A 465 8.88 39.23 5.29
C LYS A 465 9.16 39.53 3.82
N ALA A 466 10.14 38.84 3.23
CA ALA A 466 10.49 39.05 1.84
C ALA A 466 9.36 38.69 0.87
N VAL A 467 8.50 37.73 1.23
CA VAL A 467 7.37 37.27 0.39
C VAL A 467 6.02 37.78 0.90
N HIS A 468 5.99 38.77 1.80
CA HIS A 468 4.77 39.39 2.38
C HIS A 468 3.85 38.40 3.12
N ALA A 469 4.43 37.33 3.69
CA ALA A 469 3.69 36.37 4.50
C ALA A 469 3.69 36.69 6.00
N HIS A 470 4.64 37.50 6.49
CA HIS A 470 4.85 37.75 7.91
C HIS A 470 3.60 38.34 8.59
N ASP A 471 2.98 39.36 7.97
CA ASP A 471 1.91 40.12 8.60
C ASP A 471 0.68 39.27 8.91
N PHE A 472 0.23 38.43 7.95
CA PHE A 472 -0.88 37.51 8.23
C PHE A 472 -0.53 36.42 9.24
N ILE A 473 0.75 35.97 9.29
CA ILE A 473 1.17 34.96 10.26
C ILE A 473 1.07 35.48 11.68
N ILE A 474 1.53 36.69 11.94
CA ILE A 474 1.48 37.27 13.29
C ILE A 474 0.06 37.65 13.74
N GLU A 475 -0.89 37.79 12.82
CA GLU A 475 -2.32 38.01 13.12
C GLU A 475 -3.02 36.73 13.58
N LEU A 476 -2.43 35.56 13.36
CA LEU A 476 -2.95 34.27 13.83
C LEU A 476 -2.74 34.15 15.35
N PRO A 477 -3.63 33.44 16.07
CA PRO A 477 -3.57 33.36 17.54
C PRO A 477 -2.22 32.91 18.10
N ASP A 478 -1.56 31.92 17.44
CA ASP A 478 -0.29 31.34 17.87
C ASP A 478 0.87 31.72 16.91
N GLY A 479 0.65 32.70 15.99
CA GLY A 479 1.67 33.19 15.07
C GLY A 479 2.32 32.04 14.26
N TYR A 480 3.66 31.96 14.30
CA TYR A 480 4.43 30.90 13.60
C TYR A 480 4.18 29.49 14.16
N ASP A 481 3.73 29.37 15.40
CA ASP A 481 3.46 28.08 16.04
C ASP A 481 1.99 27.64 15.84
N THR A 482 1.23 28.38 15.01
CA THR A 482 -0.13 28.00 14.62
C THR A 482 -0.11 26.63 13.90
N GLU A 483 -0.89 25.69 14.44
CA GLU A 483 -1.03 24.35 13.86
C GLU A 483 -1.85 24.37 12.56
N ILE A 484 -1.28 23.81 11.53
CA ILE A 484 -1.91 23.58 10.23
C ILE A 484 -2.44 22.14 10.20
N SER A 485 -3.75 22.01 10.01
CA SER A 485 -4.38 20.72 9.72
C SER A 485 -4.06 20.25 8.29
N GLU A 486 -4.43 19.02 7.96
CA GLU A 486 -4.20 18.40 6.65
C GLU A 486 -4.51 19.37 5.50
N ARG A 487 -3.52 19.60 4.64
CA ARG A 487 -3.55 20.49 3.47
C ARG A 487 -3.88 21.98 3.76
N GLY A 488 -3.76 22.45 4.99
CA GLY A 488 -4.02 23.85 5.32
C GLY A 488 -5.47 24.28 5.15
N ALA A 489 -6.43 23.42 5.48
CA ALA A 489 -7.87 23.61 5.21
C ALA A 489 -8.47 24.91 5.81
N ARG A 490 -7.81 25.51 6.82
CA ARG A 490 -8.24 26.77 7.45
C ARG A 490 -7.63 28.03 6.82
N LEU A 491 -6.63 27.87 5.95
CA LEU A 491 -5.96 28.98 5.28
C LEU A 491 -6.59 29.24 3.92
N SER A 492 -6.60 30.52 3.50
CA SER A 492 -7.01 30.89 2.13
C SER A 492 -6.01 30.34 1.09
N ASN A 493 -6.43 30.25 -0.17
CA ASN A 493 -5.54 29.84 -1.26
C ASN A 493 -4.29 30.73 -1.35
N GLY A 494 -4.45 32.05 -1.20
CA GLY A 494 -3.35 32.99 -1.23
C GLY A 494 -2.40 32.84 -0.04
N GLN A 495 -2.94 32.64 1.18
CA GLN A 495 -2.11 32.37 2.36
C GLN A 495 -1.28 31.10 2.20
N ARG A 496 -1.88 30.01 1.67
CA ARG A 496 -1.12 28.79 1.37
C ARG A 496 -0.02 29.04 0.36
N GLN A 497 -0.28 29.85 -0.65
CA GLN A 497 0.71 30.21 -1.67
C GLN A 497 1.86 31.04 -1.08
N LEU A 498 1.55 32.03 -0.23
CA LEU A 498 2.58 32.82 0.45
C LEU A 498 3.46 31.97 1.38
N LEU A 499 2.90 30.97 2.07
CA LEU A 499 3.69 30.00 2.86
C LEU A 499 4.59 29.14 1.98
N ALA A 500 4.11 28.69 0.82
CA ALA A 500 4.93 27.97 -0.15
C ALA A 500 6.06 28.87 -0.69
N PHE A 501 5.81 30.16 -0.91
CA PHE A 501 6.84 31.15 -1.25
C PHE A 501 7.88 31.29 -0.15
N ALA A 502 7.46 31.41 1.10
CA ALA A 502 8.37 31.49 2.24
C ALA A 502 9.24 30.23 2.37
N ARG A 503 8.66 29.03 2.17
CA ARG A 503 9.39 27.76 2.12
C ARG A 503 10.49 27.76 1.05
N THR A 504 10.17 28.29 -0.13
CA THR A 504 11.13 28.37 -1.24
C THR A 504 12.16 29.49 -1.00
N MET A 505 11.76 30.61 -0.40
CA MET A 505 12.66 31.73 -0.11
C MET A 505 13.72 31.35 0.93
N VAL A 506 13.37 30.57 1.95
CA VAL A 506 14.32 30.18 3.02
C VAL A 506 15.44 29.28 2.51
N SER A 507 15.23 28.52 1.43
CA SER A 507 16.25 27.68 0.80
C SER A 507 17.22 28.47 -0.08
N ASP A 508 16.97 29.74 -0.36
CA ASP A 508 17.75 30.64 -1.23
C ASP A 508 18.23 29.98 -2.54
N PRO A 509 17.32 29.49 -3.38
CA PRO A 509 17.69 28.77 -4.59
C PRO A 509 18.29 29.69 -5.65
N ARG A 510 19.19 29.17 -6.49
CA ARG A 510 19.72 29.89 -7.66
C ARG A 510 18.87 29.69 -8.90
N ILE A 511 18.22 28.55 -9.02
CA ILE A 511 17.25 28.27 -10.08
C ILE A 511 15.88 28.12 -9.45
N LEU A 512 14.88 28.81 -10.00
CA LEU A 512 13.51 28.81 -9.53
C LEU A 512 12.57 28.29 -10.60
N ILE A 513 11.70 27.37 -10.24
CA ILE A 513 10.63 26.86 -11.08
C ILE A 513 9.30 27.18 -10.44
N LEU A 514 8.45 27.90 -11.19
CA LEU A 514 7.11 28.28 -10.73
C LEU A 514 6.07 27.70 -11.70
N ASP A 515 5.14 26.90 -11.20
CA ASP A 515 3.93 26.51 -11.92
C ASP A 515 2.75 27.33 -11.39
N GLU A 516 2.41 28.40 -12.11
CA GLU A 516 1.46 29.43 -11.69
C GLU A 516 0.03 29.07 -12.13
N ALA A 517 -0.68 28.24 -11.36
CA ALA A 517 -2.12 28.09 -11.51
C ALA A 517 -2.84 28.67 -10.29
N THR A 518 -3.38 29.85 -10.43
CA THR A 518 -4.16 30.48 -9.36
C THR A 518 -5.57 30.72 -9.83
N SER A 519 -6.52 30.02 -9.21
CA SER A 519 -7.95 30.30 -9.31
C SER A 519 -8.47 30.85 -7.98
N SER A 520 -9.24 31.94 -8.04
CA SER A 520 -10.08 32.47 -6.94
C SER A 520 -9.32 32.93 -5.69
N ILE A 521 -8.49 33.97 -5.84
CA ILE A 521 -7.89 34.70 -4.73
C ILE A 521 -8.60 36.08 -4.66
N ASP A 522 -8.83 36.58 -3.46
CA ASP A 522 -9.32 37.95 -3.27
C ASP A 522 -8.30 38.99 -3.72
N THR A 523 -8.75 40.16 -4.15
CA THR A 523 -7.90 41.20 -4.77
C THR A 523 -6.75 41.66 -3.87
N GLN A 524 -6.95 41.74 -2.54
CA GLN A 524 -5.90 42.19 -1.63
C GLN A 524 -4.78 41.17 -1.50
N THR A 525 -5.14 39.90 -1.30
CA THR A 525 -4.18 38.79 -1.24
C THR A 525 -3.49 38.56 -2.60
N GLU A 526 -4.18 38.86 -3.72
CA GLU A 526 -3.59 38.79 -5.05
C GLU A 526 -2.41 39.74 -5.23
N ILE A 527 -2.54 40.97 -4.71
CA ILE A 527 -1.44 41.97 -4.73
C ILE A 527 -0.24 41.44 -3.92
N GLN A 528 -0.48 40.91 -2.71
CA GLN A 528 0.60 40.36 -1.89
C GLN A 528 1.29 39.15 -2.57
N VAL A 529 0.51 38.27 -3.18
CA VAL A 529 1.04 37.11 -3.96
C VAL A 529 1.89 37.62 -5.12
N GLN A 530 1.44 38.65 -5.86
CA GLN A 530 2.19 39.22 -6.96
C GLN A 530 3.54 39.84 -6.49
N GLN A 531 3.53 40.59 -5.38
CA GLN A 531 4.74 41.14 -4.77
C GLN A 531 5.69 40.00 -4.27
N GLY A 532 5.12 38.93 -3.71
CA GLY A 532 5.85 37.75 -3.31
C GLY A 532 6.56 37.07 -4.48
N ILE A 533 5.89 36.94 -5.62
CA ILE A 533 6.48 36.40 -6.86
C ILE A 533 7.65 37.28 -7.32
N GLU A 534 7.46 38.63 -7.39
CA GLU A 534 8.52 39.56 -7.81
C GLU A 534 9.76 39.47 -6.89
N SER A 535 9.53 39.31 -5.59
CA SER A 535 10.61 39.11 -4.62
C SER A 535 11.34 37.79 -4.80
N LEU A 536 10.62 36.71 -5.14
CA LEU A 536 11.20 35.40 -5.43
C LEU A 536 12.04 35.39 -6.70
N LEU A 537 11.62 36.09 -7.75
CA LEU A 537 12.32 36.12 -9.04
C LEU A 537 13.64 36.90 -9.00
N LYS A 538 13.76 37.85 -8.12
CA LYS A 538 14.88 38.81 -8.10
C LYS A 538 16.23 38.09 -7.91
N GLY A 539 17.11 38.20 -8.92
CA GLY A 539 18.48 37.66 -8.89
C GLY A 539 18.58 36.15 -9.04
N ARG A 540 17.54 35.49 -9.50
CA ARG A 540 17.46 34.04 -9.74
C ARG A 540 17.12 33.73 -11.18
N THR A 541 17.72 32.66 -11.73
CA THR A 541 17.27 32.13 -13.02
C THR A 541 15.92 31.44 -12.84
N SER A 542 14.89 31.93 -13.49
CA SER A 542 13.54 31.52 -13.21
C SER A 542 12.82 31.01 -14.44
N PHE A 543 12.14 29.84 -14.29
CA PHE A 543 11.26 29.27 -15.30
C PHE A 543 9.83 29.30 -14.77
N ILE A 544 8.94 30.00 -15.47
CA ILE A 544 7.57 30.19 -15.01
C ILE A 544 6.60 29.62 -16.03
N ILE A 545 5.77 28.66 -15.64
CA ILE A 545 4.60 28.26 -16.43
C ILE A 545 3.52 29.31 -16.15
N ALA A 546 3.47 30.33 -17.00
CA ALA A 546 2.72 31.53 -16.73
C ALA A 546 1.26 31.42 -17.19
N HIS A 547 0.35 31.70 -16.29
CA HIS A 547 -1.09 31.84 -16.52
C HIS A 547 -1.60 33.27 -16.29
N ARG A 548 -0.76 34.17 -15.74
CA ARG A 548 -1.08 35.58 -15.51
C ARG A 548 -0.36 36.48 -16.51
N LEU A 549 -1.10 37.45 -17.00
CA LEU A 549 -0.57 38.43 -17.96
C LEU A 549 0.58 39.26 -17.39
N SER A 550 0.49 39.68 -16.12
CA SER A 550 1.54 40.43 -15.44
C SER A 550 2.87 39.70 -15.42
N THR A 551 2.85 38.41 -15.11
CA THR A 551 4.04 37.57 -15.05
C THR A 551 4.66 37.37 -16.44
N ILE A 552 3.81 37.19 -17.47
CA ILE A 552 4.29 37.05 -18.86
C ILE A 552 4.95 38.35 -19.36
N LYS A 553 4.36 39.49 -19.08
CA LYS A 553 4.88 40.80 -19.54
C LYS A 553 6.20 41.19 -18.89
N ASN A 554 6.40 40.79 -17.64
CA ASN A 554 7.59 41.14 -16.86
C ASN A 554 8.74 40.14 -17.05
N ALA A 555 8.55 39.07 -17.82
CA ALA A 555 9.60 38.10 -18.13
C ALA A 555 10.62 38.68 -19.14
N ASP A 556 11.92 38.39 -18.90
CA ASP A 556 12.99 38.79 -19.81
C ASP A 556 12.86 38.13 -21.18
N ARG A 557 12.38 36.89 -21.20
CA ARG A 557 12.14 36.13 -22.44
C ARG A 557 10.92 35.21 -22.27
N ILE A 558 10.16 35.10 -23.33
CA ILE A 558 8.98 34.23 -23.43
C ILE A 558 9.28 33.12 -24.42
N PHE A 559 9.01 31.87 -24.04
CA PHE A 559 9.02 30.72 -24.95
C PHE A 559 7.58 30.29 -25.24
N VAL A 560 7.19 30.37 -26.48
CA VAL A 560 5.93 29.82 -26.98
C VAL A 560 6.16 28.37 -27.35
N ILE A 561 5.60 27.46 -26.58
CA ILE A 561 5.77 26.03 -26.76
C ILE A 561 4.53 25.46 -27.45
N ASP A 562 4.74 24.77 -28.54
CA ASP A 562 3.68 24.09 -29.28
C ASP A 562 4.20 22.77 -29.86
N HIS A 563 3.38 21.71 -29.77
CA HIS A 563 3.72 20.36 -30.25
C HIS A 563 5.10 19.85 -29.86
N GLY A 564 5.56 20.21 -28.65
CA GLY A 564 6.84 19.78 -28.09
C GLY A 564 8.07 20.52 -28.60
N LYS A 565 7.90 21.69 -29.24
CA LYS A 565 8.99 22.55 -29.71
C LYS A 565 8.83 23.98 -29.21
N ILE A 566 9.92 24.72 -29.15
CA ILE A 566 9.89 26.18 -28.99
C ILE A 566 9.59 26.78 -30.36
N PHE A 567 8.34 27.22 -30.52
CA PHE A 567 7.85 27.75 -31.79
C PHE A 567 8.25 29.22 -32.02
N GLU A 568 8.15 30.05 -30.95
CA GLU A 568 8.57 31.43 -30.91
C GLU A 568 9.30 31.74 -29.63
N GLN A 569 10.25 32.65 -29.68
CA GLN A 569 10.92 33.22 -28.51
C GLN A 569 11.22 34.70 -28.67
N GLY A 570 11.18 35.46 -27.59
CA GLY A 570 11.46 36.88 -27.55
C GLY A 570 10.83 37.57 -26.36
N THR A 571 10.95 38.89 -26.24
CA THR A 571 10.26 39.71 -25.26
C THR A 571 8.76 39.86 -25.59
N HIS A 572 7.96 40.34 -24.65
CA HIS A 572 6.53 40.63 -24.90
C HIS A 572 6.32 41.51 -26.10
N ASP A 573 7.04 42.64 -26.18
CA ASP A 573 6.87 43.62 -27.24
C ASP A 573 7.31 43.09 -28.63
N GLU A 574 8.41 42.36 -28.69
CA GLU A 574 8.87 41.70 -29.91
C GLU A 574 7.86 40.70 -30.46
N LEU A 575 7.31 39.83 -29.57
CA LEU A 575 6.36 38.82 -29.99
C LEU A 575 4.99 39.41 -30.34
N MET A 576 4.58 40.50 -29.69
CA MET A 576 3.37 41.24 -30.06
C MET A 576 3.51 41.91 -31.41
N ALA A 577 4.70 42.46 -31.71
CA ALA A 577 4.97 43.08 -33.01
C ALA A 577 5.01 42.05 -34.18
N LYS A 578 5.46 40.82 -33.92
CA LYS A 578 5.47 39.74 -34.90
C LYS A 578 4.08 39.25 -35.30
N GLN A 579 3.05 39.49 -34.47
CA GLN A 579 1.66 39.04 -34.68
C GLN A 579 1.53 37.51 -34.92
N GLY A 580 2.44 36.73 -34.40
CA GLY A 580 2.53 35.28 -34.55
C GLY A 580 1.66 34.47 -33.59
N ALA A 581 2.11 33.28 -33.19
CA ALA A 581 1.40 32.37 -32.30
C ALA A 581 1.21 32.99 -30.91
N TYR A 582 2.21 33.72 -30.39
CA TYR A 582 2.08 34.48 -29.12
C TYR A 582 0.95 35.50 -29.17
N TYR A 583 0.87 36.29 -30.23
CA TYR A 583 -0.17 37.29 -30.40
C TYR A 583 -1.57 36.66 -30.41
N GLN A 584 -1.74 35.55 -31.13
CA GLN A 584 -3.01 34.82 -31.15
C GLN A 584 -3.40 34.31 -29.78
N LEU A 585 -2.44 33.74 -29.04
CA LEU A 585 -2.63 33.22 -27.69
C LEU A 585 -2.99 34.35 -26.72
N TYR A 586 -2.31 35.47 -26.80
CA TYR A 586 -2.61 36.70 -26.06
C TYR A 586 -4.03 37.20 -26.32
N GLN A 587 -4.43 37.31 -27.57
CA GLN A 587 -5.79 37.75 -27.94
C GLN A 587 -6.87 36.78 -27.43
N ALA A 588 -6.61 35.48 -27.49
CA ALA A 588 -7.58 34.47 -27.04
C ALA A 588 -7.78 34.42 -25.51
N GLN A 589 -6.69 34.58 -24.75
CA GLN A 589 -6.72 34.41 -23.30
C GLN A 589 -6.97 35.73 -22.52
N PHE A 590 -6.45 36.86 -22.98
CA PHE A 590 -6.36 38.09 -22.18
C PHE A 590 -7.19 39.26 -22.68
N ARG A 591 -7.64 39.27 -23.92
CA ARG A 591 -8.46 40.36 -24.46
C ARG A 591 -9.90 40.37 -23.96
N ARG A 592 -10.37 39.32 -23.27
CA ARG A 592 -11.71 39.26 -22.67
C ARG A 592 -11.79 39.92 -21.27
N VAL A 593 -10.68 40.38 -20.72
CA VAL A 593 -10.57 40.88 -19.33
C VAL A 593 -10.30 42.41 -19.30
N SER A 594 -10.19 43.07 -20.45
CA SER A 594 -10.04 44.53 -20.57
C SER A 594 -11.34 45.23 -20.96
#